data_daf1100614aba8b5bd0356b1f16afe8d
#
_entry.id   daf1100614aba8b5bd0356b1f16afe8d
#
_cell.length_a   1.000
_cell.length_b   1.000
_cell.length_c   1.000
_cell.angle_alpha   90.00
_cell.angle_beta   90.00
_cell.angle_gamma   90.00
#
_symmetry.space_group_name_H-M   'P 1'
#
loop_
_entity.id
_entity.type
_entity.pdbx_description
1 polymer ?
#
loop_
_entity_poly.entity_id
_entity_poly.type
_entity_poly.pdbx_seq_one_letter_code
_entity_poly.pdbx_strand_id
1 'polypeptide(L)'
;MLFSVFFDYICNKQYAFMPFDPNIHHRRTIRLKEYDYSQNGLYYVTICTKDRECLFGEIADGRMNTNVYGEILESVWNGLPSHYPNVVLHEHIVMPDHFHAIIQIDNECVGVSNVGAGLKPAPTNGQPPTKHGLPEIVRALKTFSSRKINELRQTQGASVWQRNY
;
A
#
# COMPACT_ATOMS: atom_id res chain seq x y z
N MET A 1 18.26 -5.57 -24.90
CA MET A 1 17.97 -4.36 -25.71
C MET A 1 16.46 -4.10 -25.90
N LEU A 2 15.57 -5.08 -25.73
CA LEU A 2 14.11 -4.89 -25.85
C LEU A 2 13.42 -4.41 -24.55
N PHE A 3 14.01 -4.62 -23.39
CA PHE A 3 13.43 -4.22 -22.10
C PHE A 3 13.53 -2.71 -21.80
N SER A 4 14.55 -2.03 -22.33
CA SER A 4 14.72 -0.58 -22.15
C SER A 4 13.65 0.22 -22.88
N VAL A 5 13.27 -0.20 -24.08
CA VAL A 5 12.29 0.51 -24.93
C VAL A 5 10.86 0.41 -24.35
N PHE A 6 10.56 -0.71 -23.67
CA PHE A 6 9.23 -0.90 -23.07
C PHE A 6 9.04 -0.06 -21.80
N PHE A 7 10.15 0.31 -21.14
CA PHE A 7 10.12 1.05 -19.89
C PHE A 7 10.06 2.56 -20.10
N ASP A 8 10.78 3.09 -21.08
CA ASP A 8 10.65 4.49 -21.51
C ASP A 8 9.22 4.80 -22.00
N TYR A 9 8.53 3.78 -22.48
CA TYR A 9 7.15 3.86 -22.92
C TYR A 9 6.13 4.02 -21.76
N ILE A 10 6.42 3.52 -20.57
CA ILE A 10 5.52 3.61 -19.39
C ILE A 10 5.71 4.93 -18.64
N CYS A 11 6.94 5.44 -18.52
CA CYS A 11 7.24 6.68 -17.83
C CYS A 11 7.17 7.93 -18.72
N ASN A 12 7.32 7.76 -20.04
CA ASN A 12 7.22 8.88 -20.98
C ASN A 12 5.74 9.12 -21.32
N LYS A 13 5.18 10.21 -20.84
CA LYS A 13 3.77 10.68 -20.91
C LYS A 13 3.17 10.78 -22.34
N GLN A 14 3.47 9.88 -23.26
CA GLN A 14 2.87 9.88 -24.60
C GLN A 14 1.57 9.08 -24.72
N TYR A 15 1.09 8.48 -23.63
CA TYR A 15 -0.29 8.02 -23.59
C TYR A 15 -1.18 9.23 -23.36
N ALA A 16 -1.97 9.59 -24.36
CA ALA A 16 -3.10 10.45 -24.16
C ALA A 16 -3.89 9.93 -22.96
N PHE A 17 -3.87 10.69 -21.88
CA PHE A 17 -4.71 10.42 -20.71
C PHE A 17 -6.14 10.30 -21.22
N MET A 18 -6.66 9.10 -21.32
CA MET A 18 -8.07 8.89 -21.54
C MET A 18 -8.77 9.12 -20.21
N PRO A 19 -9.49 10.22 -20.05
CA PRO A 19 -10.20 10.47 -18.79
C PRO A 19 -11.15 9.30 -18.52
N PHE A 20 -11.25 8.91 -17.25
CA PHE A 20 -12.19 7.87 -16.84
C PHE A 20 -13.62 8.31 -17.22
N ASP A 21 -14.22 7.60 -18.16
CA ASP A 21 -15.63 7.76 -18.52
C ASP A 21 -16.43 6.67 -17.79
N PRO A 22 -17.32 7.04 -16.84
CA PRO A 22 -18.16 6.10 -16.11
C PRO A 22 -19.08 5.25 -17.01
N ASN A 23 -19.41 5.76 -18.20
CA ASN A 23 -20.30 5.06 -19.14
C ASN A 23 -19.56 4.01 -19.98
N ILE A 24 -18.25 4.17 -20.16
CA ILE A 24 -17.39 3.22 -20.87
C ILE A 24 -16.67 2.30 -19.89
N HIS A 25 -16.19 2.86 -18.79
CA HIS A 25 -15.42 2.14 -17.79
C HIS A 25 -16.33 1.79 -16.61
N HIS A 26 -17.16 0.78 -16.72
CA HIS A 26 -18.02 0.27 -15.64
C HIS A 26 -17.18 -0.37 -14.50
N ARG A 27 -16.15 0.32 -14.00
CA ARG A 27 -15.33 -0.16 -12.87
C ARG A 27 -16.16 -0.15 -11.60
N ARG A 28 -16.84 -1.26 -11.37
CA ARG A 28 -17.27 -1.64 -10.03
C ARG A 28 -16.03 -2.10 -9.24
N THR A 29 -16.16 -2.16 -7.92
CA THR A 29 -15.10 -2.67 -7.06
C THR A 29 -14.50 -3.96 -7.62
N ILE A 30 -13.18 -4.08 -7.64
CA ILE A 30 -12.46 -5.31 -8.03
C ILE A 30 -12.50 -6.38 -6.92
N ARG A 31 -13.05 -6.04 -5.75
CA ARG A 31 -13.20 -6.98 -4.64
C ARG A 31 -14.31 -7.96 -4.94
N LEU A 32 -14.07 -9.22 -4.59
CA LEU A 32 -15.09 -10.24 -4.66
C LEU A 32 -16.24 -9.87 -3.72
N LYS A 33 -17.48 -9.90 -4.25
CA LYS A 33 -18.65 -9.77 -3.43
C LYS A 33 -18.70 -10.93 -2.42
N GLU A 34 -19.11 -10.63 -1.20
CA GLU A 34 -19.29 -11.62 -0.12
C GLU A 34 -18.00 -12.29 0.38
N TYR A 35 -16.84 -11.92 -0.13
CA TYR A 35 -15.58 -12.41 0.41
C TYR A 35 -15.14 -11.59 1.62
N ASP A 36 -14.92 -12.26 2.74
CA ASP A 36 -14.43 -11.64 3.97
C ASP A 36 -12.91 -11.51 3.94
N TYR A 37 -12.43 -10.30 3.63
CA TYR A 37 -11.00 -9.96 3.60
C TYR A 37 -10.36 -9.80 4.99
N SER A 38 -11.04 -10.19 6.07
CA SER A 38 -10.46 -10.30 7.41
C SER A 38 -10.03 -11.72 7.78
N GLN A 39 -10.27 -12.70 6.89
CA GLN A 39 -9.88 -14.09 7.10
C GLN A 39 -8.35 -14.25 7.07
N ASN A 40 -7.87 -15.28 7.79
CA ASN A 40 -6.49 -15.69 7.70
C ASN A 40 -6.13 -16.07 6.26
N GLY A 41 -4.99 -15.60 5.79
CA GLY A 41 -4.54 -15.88 4.43
C GLY A 41 -3.49 -14.92 3.92
N LEU A 42 -2.94 -15.25 2.76
CA LEU A 42 -1.99 -14.44 2.01
C LEU A 42 -2.74 -13.63 0.95
N TYR A 43 -2.49 -12.34 0.94
CA TYR A 43 -3.12 -11.39 0.02
C TYR A 43 -2.05 -10.67 -0.79
N TYR A 44 -2.13 -10.84 -2.11
CA TYR A 44 -1.32 -10.04 -3.02
C TYR A 44 -2.04 -8.75 -3.35
N VAL A 45 -1.38 -7.62 -3.14
CA VAL A 45 -1.93 -6.28 -3.39
C VAL A 45 -1.10 -5.51 -4.39
N THR A 46 -1.77 -4.75 -5.24
CA THR A 46 -1.19 -3.76 -6.14
C THR A 46 -1.85 -2.42 -5.91
N ILE A 47 -1.05 -1.41 -5.59
CA ILE A 47 -1.54 -0.06 -5.31
C ILE A 47 -0.85 0.91 -6.25
N CYS A 48 -1.64 1.60 -7.10
CA CYS A 48 -1.11 2.54 -8.08
C CYS A 48 -1.16 3.97 -7.57
N THR A 49 -0.18 4.77 -7.97
CA THR A 49 -0.20 6.22 -7.80
C THR A 49 -1.36 6.83 -8.57
N LYS A 50 -1.78 8.03 -8.16
CA LYS A 50 -2.76 8.81 -8.89
C LYS A 50 -2.22 9.10 -10.30
N ASP A 51 -3.08 8.87 -11.29
CA ASP A 51 -2.78 9.12 -12.70
C ASP A 51 -1.50 8.42 -13.20
N ARG A 52 -1.06 7.36 -12.51
CA ARG A 52 0.17 6.59 -12.83
C ARG A 52 1.42 7.48 -12.85
N GLU A 53 1.48 8.48 -12.03
CA GLU A 53 2.65 9.33 -11.86
C GLU A 53 3.84 8.51 -11.35
N CYS A 54 5.00 8.59 -11.99
CA CYS A 54 6.25 7.96 -11.53
C CYS A 54 6.78 8.73 -10.31
N LEU A 55 6.14 8.51 -9.16
CA LEU A 55 6.37 9.28 -7.94
C LEU A 55 7.51 8.72 -7.08
N PHE A 56 7.72 7.39 -7.10
CA PHE A 56 8.58 6.71 -6.12
C PHE A 56 10.03 6.53 -6.58
N GLY A 57 10.36 6.93 -7.79
CA GLY A 57 11.69 6.79 -8.35
C GLY A 57 11.66 6.49 -9.84
N GLU A 58 12.75 5.95 -10.33
CA GLU A 58 12.96 5.62 -11.74
C GLU A 58 13.66 4.28 -11.89
N ILE A 59 13.59 3.70 -13.08
CA ILE A 59 14.40 2.54 -13.42
C ILE A 59 15.58 3.00 -14.28
N ALA A 60 16.78 2.82 -13.78
CA ALA A 60 18.01 3.01 -14.52
C ALA A 60 18.81 1.69 -14.54
N ASP A 61 19.38 1.35 -15.68
CA ASP A 61 20.16 0.14 -15.89
C ASP A 61 19.47 -1.16 -15.43
N GLY A 62 18.14 -1.21 -15.61
CA GLY A 62 17.31 -2.36 -15.23
C GLY A 62 17.09 -2.52 -13.72
N ARG A 63 17.42 -1.51 -12.93
CA ARG A 63 17.24 -1.49 -11.47
C ARG A 63 16.34 -0.34 -11.06
N MET A 64 15.50 -0.61 -10.07
CA MET A 64 14.71 0.44 -9.43
C MET A 64 15.59 1.29 -8.51
N ASN A 65 15.64 2.59 -8.78
CA ASN A 65 16.26 3.60 -7.93
C ASN A 65 15.12 4.36 -7.22
N THR A 66 14.85 3.99 -5.99
CA THR A 66 13.85 4.67 -5.17
C THR A 66 14.33 6.06 -4.79
N ASN A 67 13.43 7.02 -4.80
CA ASN A 67 13.64 8.36 -4.26
C ASN A 67 13.11 8.45 -2.82
N VAL A 68 13.20 9.64 -2.21
CA VAL A 68 12.74 9.89 -0.84
C VAL A 68 11.26 9.50 -0.61
N TYR A 69 10.41 9.58 -1.62
CA TYR A 69 9.00 9.18 -1.49
C TYR A 69 8.83 7.66 -1.49
N GLY A 70 9.67 6.94 -2.24
CA GLY A 70 9.74 5.48 -2.19
C GLY A 70 10.25 4.99 -0.83
N GLU A 71 11.28 5.65 -0.28
CA GLU A 71 11.79 5.35 1.07
C GLU A 71 10.73 5.60 2.16
N ILE A 72 9.95 6.68 2.03
CA ILE A 72 8.80 6.94 2.93
C ILE A 72 7.78 5.82 2.85
N LEU A 73 7.46 5.35 1.65
CA LEU A 73 6.52 4.24 1.45
C LEU A 73 7.02 2.96 2.14
N GLU A 74 8.28 2.60 1.94
CA GLU A 74 8.91 1.43 2.59
C GLU A 74 8.92 1.56 4.12
N SER A 75 9.23 2.76 4.63
CA SER A 75 9.18 3.03 6.08
C SER A 75 7.79 2.83 6.67
N VAL A 76 6.76 3.30 5.96
CA VAL A 76 5.35 3.12 6.38
C VAL A 76 4.93 1.66 6.29
N TRP A 77 5.33 0.96 5.22
CA TRP A 77 5.09 -0.46 5.04
C TRP A 77 5.65 -1.26 6.22
N ASN A 78 6.93 -1.10 6.51
CA ASN A 78 7.61 -1.80 7.60
C ASN A 78 7.02 -1.48 8.99
N GLY A 79 6.38 -0.33 9.14
CA GLY A 79 5.71 0.08 10.38
C GLY A 79 4.32 -0.54 10.60
N LEU A 80 3.70 -1.16 9.60
CA LEU A 80 2.32 -1.68 9.70
C LEU A 80 2.12 -2.70 10.83
N PRO A 81 3.03 -3.69 11.08
CA PRO A 81 2.83 -4.67 12.14
C PRO A 81 2.76 -4.06 13.54
N SER A 82 3.37 -2.89 13.75
CA SER A 82 3.29 -2.16 15.03
C SER A 82 1.88 -1.66 15.33
N HIS A 83 1.09 -1.41 14.29
CA HIS A 83 -0.30 -0.95 14.40
C HIS A 83 -1.32 -2.08 14.23
N TYR A 84 -0.94 -3.13 13.53
CA TYR A 84 -1.78 -4.28 13.17
C TYR A 84 -1.09 -5.58 13.57
N PRO A 85 -1.23 -6.03 14.84
CA PRO A 85 -0.51 -7.21 15.35
C PRO A 85 -0.85 -8.53 14.63
N ASN A 86 -1.98 -8.55 13.90
CA ASN A 86 -2.40 -9.69 13.10
C ASN A 86 -1.86 -9.66 11.65
N VAL A 87 -0.91 -8.77 11.36
CA VAL A 87 -0.31 -8.63 10.03
C VAL A 87 1.12 -9.13 10.03
N VAL A 88 1.42 -10.02 9.09
CA VAL A 88 2.79 -10.45 8.75
C VAL A 88 3.10 -9.92 7.34
N LEU A 89 4.20 -9.20 7.23
CA LEU A 89 4.68 -8.68 5.95
C LEU A 89 5.57 -9.71 5.27
N HIS A 90 5.34 -9.90 3.98
CA HIS A 90 6.16 -10.73 3.12
C HIS A 90 6.87 -9.88 2.07
N GLU A 91 7.14 -10.44 0.90
CA GLU A 91 7.82 -9.77 -0.19
C GLU A 91 7.05 -8.55 -0.67
N HIS A 92 7.78 -7.50 -0.99
CA HIS A 92 7.23 -6.29 -1.60
C HIS A 92 8.22 -5.68 -2.58
N ILE A 93 7.70 -4.85 -3.47
CA ILE A 93 8.51 -4.08 -4.40
C ILE A 93 7.88 -2.71 -4.65
N VAL A 94 8.68 -1.68 -4.52
CA VAL A 94 8.34 -0.32 -4.94
C VAL A 94 8.70 -0.18 -6.42
N MET A 95 7.73 0.22 -7.23
CA MET A 95 7.91 0.54 -8.63
C MET A 95 7.67 2.05 -8.82
N PRO A 96 8.11 2.66 -9.92
CA PRO A 96 8.00 4.11 -10.07
C PRO A 96 6.60 4.68 -9.84
N ASP A 97 5.56 3.97 -10.31
CA ASP A 97 4.16 4.42 -10.32
C ASP A 97 3.19 3.49 -9.58
N HIS A 98 3.71 2.47 -8.90
CA HIS A 98 2.91 1.52 -8.13
C HIS A 98 3.72 0.77 -7.08
N PHE A 99 3.04 0.05 -6.23
CA PHE A 99 3.58 -0.78 -5.16
C PHE A 99 2.92 -2.15 -5.20
N HIS A 100 3.73 -3.20 -5.18
CA HIS A 100 3.27 -4.58 -5.00
C HIS A 100 3.71 -5.10 -3.64
N ALA A 101 2.84 -5.87 -3.00
CA ALA A 101 3.18 -6.51 -1.73
C ALA A 101 2.33 -7.74 -1.47
N ILE A 102 2.88 -8.63 -0.63
CA ILE A 102 2.18 -9.77 -0.06
C ILE A 102 1.99 -9.52 1.42
N ILE A 103 0.73 -9.52 1.87
CA ILE A 103 0.31 -9.36 3.26
C ILE A 103 -0.32 -10.67 3.73
N GLN A 104 0.14 -11.20 4.85
CA GLN A 104 -0.54 -12.27 5.54
C GLN A 104 -1.37 -11.69 6.67
N ILE A 105 -2.62 -12.10 6.76
CA ILE A 105 -3.47 -11.89 7.92
C ILE A 105 -3.47 -13.18 8.74
N ASP A 106 -3.05 -13.06 9.98
CA ASP A 106 -2.99 -14.16 10.93
C ASP A 106 -3.62 -13.73 12.26
N ASN A 107 -4.89 -14.04 12.43
CA ASN A 107 -5.65 -13.68 13.62
C ASN A 107 -5.33 -14.57 14.82
N GLU A 108 -4.55 -15.63 14.64
CA GLU A 108 -4.16 -16.55 15.73
C GLU A 108 -2.94 -15.99 16.50
N CYS A 109 -2.09 -15.20 15.84
CA CYS A 109 -0.92 -14.58 16.45
C CYS A 109 -1.22 -13.43 17.42
N VAL A 110 -2.46 -12.96 17.52
CA VAL A 110 -2.86 -11.83 18.39
C VAL A 110 -2.73 -12.15 19.89
N GLY A 111 -2.46 -13.42 20.25
CA GLY A 111 -2.33 -13.88 21.63
C GLY A 111 -0.91 -13.96 22.20
N VAL A 112 0.13 -13.84 21.40
CA VAL A 112 1.53 -14.11 21.83
C VAL A 112 2.45 -12.94 21.52
N SER A 113 2.16 -11.77 22.06
CA SER A 113 3.20 -10.75 22.14
C SER A 113 4.11 -11.06 23.33
N ASN A 114 5.29 -11.65 23.08
CA ASN A 114 6.43 -11.59 23.98
C ASN A 114 6.83 -10.12 24.14
N VAL A 115 6.15 -9.43 25.02
CA VAL A 115 6.53 -8.08 25.46
C VAL A 115 7.56 -8.23 26.56
N GLY A 116 8.81 -7.88 26.21
CA GLY A 116 9.78 -7.49 27.22
C GLY A 116 9.19 -6.41 28.12
N ALA A 117 9.46 -6.54 29.42
CA ALA A 117 8.95 -5.74 30.50
C ALA A 117 9.02 -4.22 30.21
N GLY A 118 7.87 -3.54 30.19
CA GLY A 118 7.78 -2.09 30.15
C GLY A 118 6.34 -1.64 29.96
N LEU A 119 5.66 -1.39 31.10
CA LEU A 119 4.43 -0.60 31.25
C LEU A 119 3.36 -0.71 30.15
N LYS A 120 2.51 -1.71 30.28
CA LYS A 120 1.21 -1.76 29.60
C LYS A 120 0.26 -0.75 30.23
N PRO A 121 -0.47 0.10 29.48
CA PRO A 121 -1.80 0.50 29.91
C PRO A 121 -2.68 -0.76 29.87
N ALA A 122 -3.33 -1.05 30.99
CA ALA A 122 -4.30 -2.15 31.09
C ALA A 122 -5.38 -1.97 30.00
N PRO A 123 -5.82 -3.04 29.32
CA PRO A 123 -6.98 -2.97 28.45
C PRO A 123 -8.19 -2.64 29.34
N THR A 124 -8.63 -1.44 29.28
CA THR A 124 -9.91 -1.03 29.83
C THR A 124 -10.98 -1.59 28.90
N ASN A 125 -11.83 -2.46 29.46
CA ASN A 125 -13.00 -3.10 28.85
C ASN A 125 -12.68 -4.27 27.93
N GLY A 126 -13.03 -5.48 28.35
CA GLY A 126 -12.96 -6.79 27.69
C GLY A 126 -13.54 -6.84 26.27
N GLN A 127 -13.10 -5.95 25.41
CA GLN A 127 -13.34 -6.05 23.98
C GLN A 127 -12.43 -7.11 23.37
N PRO A 128 -12.99 -8.03 22.57
CA PRO A 128 -12.19 -8.98 21.85
C PRO A 128 -11.20 -8.20 20.94
N PRO A 129 -9.99 -8.75 20.69
CA PRO A 129 -9.03 -8.12 19.82
C PRO A 129 -9.69 -7.79 18.48
N THR A 130 -9.64 -6.52 18.08
CA THR A 130 -10.23 -6.06 16.83
C THR A 130 -9.53 -6.74 15.67
N LYS A 131 -10.26 -7.55 14.91
CA LYS A 131 -9.76 -8.17 13.69
C LYS A 131 -9.65 -7.10 12.61
N HIS A 132 -8.43 -6.77 12.23
CA HIS A 132 -8.18 -5.82 11.16
C HIS A 132 -8.12 -6.56 9.81
N GLY A 133 -8.99 -6.18 8.89
CA GLY A 133 -9.04 -6.76 7.55
C GLY A 133 -8.12 -6.06 6.55
N LEU A 134 -7.82 -6.71 5.44
CA LEU A 134 -7.00 -6.20 4.35
C LEU A 134 -7.40 -4.77 3.89
N PRO A 135 -8.70 -4.42 3.75
CA PRO A 135 -9.10 -3.09 3.33
C PRO A 135 -8.65 -1.98 4.28
N GLU A 136 -8.64 -2.26 5.57
CA GLU A 136 -8.22 -1.31 6.60
C GLU A 136 -6.71 -1.11 6.56
N ILE A 137 -5.95 -2.20 6.45
CA ILE A 137 -4.49 -2.21 6.36
C ILE A 137 -4.02 -1.41 5.14
N VAL A 138 -4.59 -1.69 3.96
CA VAL A 138 -4.26 -0.97 2.73
C VAL A 138 -4.66 0.50 2.82
N ARG A 139 -5.80 0.82 3.44
CA ARG A 139 -6.21 2.21 3.69
C ARG A 139 -5.21 2.93 4.61
N ALA A 140 -4.73 2.28 5.66
CA ALA A 140 -3.73 2.83 6.56
C ALA A 140 -2.41 3.11 5.83
N LEU A 141 -1.89 2.14 5.06
CA LEU A 141 -0.70 2.32 4.23
C LEU A 141 -0.83 3.55 3.32
N LYS A 142 -1.95 3.65 2.59
CA LYS A 142 -2.23 4.79 1.70
C LYS A 142 -2.32 6.11 2.46
N THR A 143 -2.95 6.11 3.61
CA THR A 143 -3.16 7.34 4.41
C THR A 143 -1.86 7.84 5.02
N PHE A 144 -1.09 6.95 5.66
CA PHE A 144 0.14 7.34 6.34
C PHE A 144 1.24 7.73 5.34
N SER A 145 1.39 6.99 4.24
CA SER A 145 2.33 7.36 3.18
C SER A 145 1.95 8.71 2.53
N SER A 146 0.67 8.91 2.18
CA SER A 146 0.21 10.17 1.61
C SER A 146 0.45 11.37 2.53
N ARG A 147 0.22 11.22 3.83
CA ARG A 147 0.48 12.30 4.80
C ARG A 147 1.94 12.71 4.81
N LYS A 148 2.86 11.74 4.96
CA LYS A 148 4.30 12.00 5.01
C LYS A 148 4.82 12.57 3.68
N ILE A 149 4.37 12.03 2.54
CA ILE A 149 4.75 12.50 1.21
C ILE A 149 4.25 13.93 0.98
N ASN A 150 2.98 14.22 1.32
CA ASN A 150 2.40 15.54 1.13
C ASN A 150 2.98 16.59 2.09
N GLU A 151 3.40 16.19 3.27
CA GLU A 151 4.14 17.05 4.20
C GLU A 151 5.46 17.50 3.57
N LEU A 152 6.23 16.56 3.01
CA LEU A 152 7.50 16.85 2.34
C LEU A 152 7.30 17.68 1.05
N ARG A 153 6.23 17.40 0.27
CA ARG A 153 5.88 18.14 -0.95
C ARG A 153 5.21 19.48 -0.68
N GLN A 154 4.83 19.77 0.57
CA GLN A 154 4.01 20.94 0.95
C GLN A 154 2.66 21.00 0.19
N THR A 155 2.07 19.84 -0.08
CA THR A 155 0.82 19.68 -0.84
C THR A 155 -0.26 18.97 -0.02
N GLN A 156 -0.60 19.54 1.15
CA GLN A 156 -1.59 18.95 2.04
C GLN A 156 -2.92 18.69 1.33
N GLY A 157 -3.45 17.47 1.53
CA GLY A 157 -4.72 17.06 0.94
C GLY A 157 -4.64 16.57 -0.52
N ALA A 158 -3.47 16.68 -1.17
CA ALA A 158 -3.31 16.13 -2.51
C ALA A 158 -3.42 14.59 -2.51
N SER A 159 -4.07 14.04 -3.54
CA SER A 159 -4.18 12.59 -3.69
C SER A 159 -2.88 12.01 -4.24
N VAL A 160 -2.23 11.14 -3.49
CA VAL A 160 -1.03 10.39 -3.90
C VAL A 160 -1.42 9.10 -4.62
N TRP A 161 -2.49 8.46 -4.19
CA TRP A 161 -2.90 7.15 -4.65
C TRP A 161 -4.16 7.20 -5.50
N GLN A 162 -4.28 6.27 -6.41
CA GLN A 162 -5.52 6.00 -7.11
C GLN A 162 -6.62 5.61 -6.11
N ARG A 163 -7.87 6.07 -6.35
CA ARG A 163 -8.97 5.86 -5.40
C ARG A 163 -9.29 4.39 -5.14
N ASN A 164 -9.30 3.60 -6.20
CA ASN A 164 -9.65 2.18 -6.13
C ASN A 164 -8.36 1.35 -6.26
N TYR A 165 -8.27 0.27 -5.52
CA TYR A 165 -7.24 -0.75 -5.57
C TYR A 165 -7.90 -2.11 -5.64
#